data_96c36d3730821c021c66915ed874ca78
#
_entry.id   96c36d3730821c021c66915ed874ca78
#
_cell.length_a   1.000
_cell.length_b   1.000
_cell.length_c   1.000
_cell.angle_alpha   90.00
_cell.angle_beta   90.00
_cell.angle_gamma   90.00
#
_symmetry.space_group_name_H-M   'P 1'
#
loop_
_entity.id
_entity.type
_entity.pdbx_description
1 polymer ?
#
loop_
_entity_poly.entity_id
_entity_poly.type
_entity_poly.pdbx_seq_one_letter_code
_entity_poly.pdbx_strand_id
1 'polypeptide(L)'
;MRLGHFETLRPHCPVCWRNEATSHPLSLATILRREGVVIVEGMLLCPNAACQREYPILDGIPLLIADLRGYLAENLVHVIARDDLSDVIESVLGDCAGPGSWFDAMRQQVGSYARDHYGADDPLERDAHPPPGSAVRVLDAALATLGA
;
A
#
# COMPACT_ATOMS: atom_id res chain seq x y z
N MET A 1 0.63 -18.59 7.74
CA MET A 1 1.90 -19.36 7.83
C MET A 1 1.85 -20.35 9.01
N ARG A 2 2.18 -21.62 8.80
CA ARG A 2 2.29 -22.58 9.92
C ARG A 2 3.63 -22.41 10.62
N LEU A 3 3.63 -22.30 11.95
CA LEU A 3 4.85 -22.09 12.74
C LEU A 3 5.90 -23.19 12.51
N GLY A 4 5.48 -24.47 12.51
CA GLY A 4 6.41 -25.58 12.25
C GLY A 4 7.06 -25.56 10.85
N HIS A 5 6.37 -25.02 9.83
CA HIS A 5 6.99 -24.82 8.52
C HIS A 5 8.02 -23.70 8.57
N PHE A 6 7.73 -22.59 9.26
CA PHE A 6 8.68 -21.51 9.43
C PHE A 6 9.97 -21.97 10.15
N GLU A 7 9.82 -22.71 11.21
CA GLU A 7 10.96 -23.26 11.99
C GLU A 7 11.80 -24.26 11.17
N THR A 8 11.15 -25.05 10.32
CA THR A 8 11.82 -26.04 9.47
C THR A 8 12.52 -25.41 8.27
N LEU A 9 11.80 -24.52 7.56
CA LEU A 9 12.30 -23.90 6.32
C LEU A 9 13.31 -22.78 6.58
N ARG A 10 13.24 -22.12 7.75
CA ARG A 10 14.11 -21.02 8.14
C ARG A 10 14.33 -20.01 7.02
N PRO A 11 13.27 -19.33 6.54
CA PRO A 11 13.38 -18.42 5.40
C PRO A 11 14.39 -17.31 5.69
N HIS A 12 15.12 -16.89 4.67
CA HIS A 12 16.17 -15.88 4.78
C HIS A 12 15.71 -14.53 4.21
N CYS A 13 16.36 -13.46 4.68
CA CYS A 13 16.09 -12.12 4.19
C CYS A 13 16.46 -11.99 2.71
N PRO A 14 15.49 -11.72 1.81
CA PRO A 14 15.74 -11.62 0.37
C PRO A 14 16.63 -10.43 0.00
N VAL A 15 16.61 -9.35 0.78
CA VAL A 15 17.47 -8.17 0.55
C VAL A 15 18.91 -8.46 0.86
N CYS A 16 19.23 -9.05 2.03
CA CYS A 16 20.58 -9.43 2.37
C CYS A 16 21.14 -10.46 1.39
N TRP A 17 20.33 -11.44 1.01
CA TRP A 17 20.72 -12.44 0.03
C TRP A 17 21.06 -11.81 -1.33
N ARG A 18 20.25 -10.87 -1.82
CA ARG A 18 20.46 -10.21 -3.11
C ARG A 18 21.66 -9.28 -3.12
N ASN A 19 21.89 -8.52 -2.03
CA ASN A 19 22.89 -7.47 -2.01
C ASN A 19 24.27 -7.97 -1.59
N GLU A 20 24.33 -8.89 -0.64
CA GLU A 20 25.58 -9.28 0.04
C GLU A 20 25.89 -10.77 -0.12
N ALA A 21 25.00 -11.53 -0.76
CA ALA A 21 25.01 -12.99 -0.78
C ALA A 21 25.10 -13.60 0.64
N THR A 22 24.68 -12.83 1.66
CA THR A 22 24.77 -13.21 3.06
C THR A 22 23.43 -13.74 3.55
N SER A 23 23.50 -14.91 4.18
CA SER A 23 22.32 -15.62 4.65
C SER A 23 21.97 -15.19 6.08
N HIS A 24 20.87 -14.42 6.21
CA HIS A 24 20.30 -14.03 7.50
C HIS A 24 18.91 -14.65 7.65
N PRO A 25 18.75 -15.74 8.44
CA PRO A 25 17.43 -16.28 8.73
C PRO A 25 16.53 -15.23 9.37
N LEU A 26 15.29 -15.13 8.90
CA LEU A 26 14.31 -14.22 9.47
C LEU A 26 13.87 -14.70 10.84
N SER A 27 13.54 -13.77 11.72
CA SER A 27 12.91 -14.03 13.00
C SER A 27 11.44 -13.66 12.96
N LEU A 28 10.60 -14.38 13.71
CA LEU A 28 9.22 -14.01 13.93
C LEU A 28 9.18 -12.92 15.00
N ALA A 29 8.93 -11.68 14.59
CA ALA A 29 8.93 -10.53 15.49
C ALA A 29 7.61 -10.42 16.26
N THR A 30 6.47 -10.55 15.57
CA THR A 30 5.14 -10.37 16.17
C THR A 30 4.13 -11.32 15.53
N ILE A 31 3.23 -11.84 16.35
CA ILE A 31 2.01 -12.55 15.92
C ILE A 31 0.85 -11.64 16.26
N LEU A 32 0.14 -11.15 15.24
CA LEU A 32 -1.01 -10.26 15.39
C LEU A 32 -2.32 -11.04 15.43
N ARG A 33 -2.47 -12.02 14.52
CA ARG A 33 -3.64 -12.90 14.49
C ARG A 33 -3.20 -14.35 14.24
N ARG A 34 -3.83 -15.26 14.97
CA ARG A 34 -3.52 -16.69 14.90
C ARG A 34 -4.80 -17.52 14.90
N GLU A 35 -4.84 -18.54 14.08
CA GLU A 35 -5.90 -19.56 14.04
C GLU A 35 -5.28 -20.95 14.24
N GLY A 36 -5.44 -21.48 15.43
CA GLY A 36 -4.83 -22.75 15.82
C GLY A 36 -3.29 -22.70 15.67
N VAL A 37 -2.75 -23.50 14.76
CA VAL A 37 -1.31 -23.58 14.45
C VAL A 37 -0.88 -22.65 13.31
N VAL A 38 -1.82 -21.90 12.74
CA VAL A 38 -1.56 -20.99 11.62
C VAL A 38 -1.48 -19.55 12.11
N ILE A 39 -0.37 -18.88 11.81
CA ILE A 39 -0.24 -17.44 11.94
C ILE A 39 -0.90 -16.83 10.71
N VAL A 40 -2.00 -16.13 10.90
CA VAL A 40 -2.78 -15.48 9.83
C VAL A 40 -2.18 -14.12 9.54
N GLU A 41 -1.93 -13.32 10.59
CA GLU A 41 -1.24 -12.04 10.50
C GLU A 41 -0.07 -11.97 11.47
N GLY A 42 0.99 -11.31 11.06
CA GLY A 42 2.19 -11.13 11.87
C GLY A 42 3.30 -10.44 11.10
N MET A 43 4.46 -10.35 11.73
CA MET A 43 5.63 -9.68 11.19
C MET A 43 6.87 -10.55 11.34
N LEU A 44 7.61 -10.70 10.25
CA LEU A 44 8.97 -11.26 10.25
C LEU A 44 9.97 -10.11 10.17
N LEU A 45 11.11 -10.27 10.82
CA LEU A 45 12.18 -9.28 10.89
C LEU A 45 13.50 -9.88 10.45
N CYS A 46 14.28 -9.11 9.68
CA CYS A 46 15.68 -9.43 9.42
C CYS A 46 16.54 -9.05 10.64
N PRO A 47 17.27 -10.01 11.25
CA PRO A 47 18.07 -9.73 12.45
C PRO A 47 19.37 -8.98 12.15
N ASN A 48 19.74 -8.78 10.87
CA ASN A 48 20.91 -8.00 10.50
C ASN A 48 20.69 -6.53 10.86
N ALA A 49 21.51 -5.98 11.77
CA ALA A 49 21.42 -4.62 12.26
C ALA A 49 21.56 -3.55 11.15
N ALA A 50 22.24 -3.87 10.05
CA ALA A 50 22.35 -2.99 8.89
C ALA A 50 21.14 -3.06 7.94
N CYS A 51 20.29 -4.10 8.08
CA CYS A 51 19.14 -4.31 7.21
C CYS A 51 17.81 -3.98 7.92
N GLN A 52 17.50 -4.68 9.00
CA GLN A 52 16.29 -4.54 9.85
C GLN A 52 14.97 -4.49 9.07
N ARG A 53 14.91 -5.13 7.90
CA ARG A 53 13.70 -5.14 7.08
C ARG A 53 12.61 -6.00 7.69
N GLU A 54 11.40 -5.51 7.60
CA GLU A 54 10.18 -6.15 8.04
C GLU A 54 9.45 -6.77 6.84
N TYR A 55 8.83 -7.93 7.08
CA TYR A 55 8.07 -8.67 6.09
C TYR A 55 6.74 -9.10 6.70
N PRO A 56 5.61 -8.52 6.25
CA PRO A 56 4.31 -8.84 6.81
C PRO A 56 3.87 -10.25 6.41
N ILE A 57 3.11 -10.88 7.29
CA ILE A 57 2.36 -12.09 7.05
C ILE A 57 0.89 -11.66 6.88
N LEU A 58 0.32 -11.91 5.70
CA LEU A 58 -1.08 -11.63 5.37
C LEU A 58 -1.77 -12.93 4.97
N ASP A 59 -2.92 -13.23 5.55
CA ASP A 59 -3.69 -14.47 5.29
C ASP A 59 -2.86 -15.75 5.43
N GLY A 60 -1.88 -15.71 6.33
CA GLY A 60 -0.96 -16.83 6.52
C GLY A 60 0.15 -16.93 5.46
N ILE A 61 0.31 -15.94 4.59
CA ILE A 61 1.31 -15.88 3.53
C ILE A 61 2.35 -14.82 3.91
N PRO A 62 3.63 -15.18 4.17
CA PRO A 62 4.68 -14.22 4.39
C PRO A 62 5.11 -13.58 3.06
N LEU A 63 5.13 -12.25 2.99
CA LEU A 63 5.51 -11.49 1.80
C LEU A 63 7.04 -11.28 1.77
N LEU A 64 7.78 -12.30 1.37
CA LEU A 64 9.25 -12.29 1.31
C LEU A 64 9.74 -11.70 -0.01
N ILE A 65 9.52 -10.41 -0.19
CA ILE A 65 9.82 -9.69 -1.44
C ILE A 65 10.91 -8.65 -1.16
N ALA A 66 11.97 -8.61 -1.99
CA ALA A 66 13.10 -7.71 -1.79
C ALA A 66 12.70 -6.24 -1.92
N ASP A 67 11.84 -5.91 -2.90
CA ASP A 67 11.20 -4.61 -3.04
C ASP A 67 9.72 -4.71 -2.63
N LEU A 68 9.50 -4.89 -1.33
CA LEU A 68 8.15 -5.00 -0.78
C LEU A 68 7.35 -3.72 -1.00
N ARG A 69 7.99 -2.55 -0.89
CA ARG A 69 7.33 -1.26 -1.06
C ARG A 69 6.78 -1.08 -2.50
N GLY A 70 7.62 -1.36 -3.49
CA GLY A 70 7.19 -1.30 -4.89
C GLY A 70 6.06 -2.29 -5.18
N TYR A 71 6.21 -3.54 -4.74
CA TYR A 71 5.19 -4.56 -4.91
C TYR A 71 3.84 -4.18 -4.29
N LEU A 72 3.84 -3.69 -3.05
CA LEU A 72 2.60 -3.29 -2.37
C LEU A 72 1.98 -2.06 -3.02
N ALA A 73 2.79 -1.07 -3.44
CA ALA A 73 2.29 0.12 -4.13
C ALA A 73 1.61 -0.22 -5.47
N GLU A 74 2.14 -1.19 -6.21
CA GLU A 74 1.55 -1.68 -7.47
C GLU A 74 0.27 -2.52 -7.26
N ASN A 75 0.15 -3.18 -6.09
CA ASN A 75 -0.96 -4.08 -5.78
C ASN A 75 -1.91 -3.51 -4.71
N LEU A 76 -1.81 -2.23 -4.40
CA LEU A 76 -2.48 -1.58 -3.28
C LEU A 76 -4.00 -1.68 -3.34
N VAL A 77 -4.61 -1.67 -4.54
CA VAL A 77 -6.06 -1.78 -4.72
C VAL A 77 -6.63 -3.07 -4.11
N HIS A 78 -5.88 -4.17 -4.18
CA HIS A 78 -6.29 -5.46 -3.62
C HIS A 78 -6.19 -5.51 -2.09
N VAL A 79 -5.44 -4.59 -1.49
CA VAL A 79 -5.18 -4.53 -0.05
C VAL A 79 -6.01 -3.45 0.63
N ILE A 80 -6.17 -2.27 0.00
CA ILE A 80 -6.99 -1.15 0.53
C ILE A 80 -8.47 -1.51 0.66
N ALA A 81 -8.96 -2.41 -0.19
CA ALA A 81 -10.36 -2.85 -0.14
C ALA A 81 -10.68 -3.75 1.07
N ARG A 82 -9.69 -4.04 1.91
CA ARG A 82 -9.84 -4.89 3.11
C ARG A 82 -10.13 -4.04 4.32
N ASP A 83 -11.09 -4.49 5.11
CA ASP A 83 -11.52 -3.90 6.38
C ASP A 83 -11.21 -4.83 7.59
N ASP A 84 -10.50 -5.95 7.33
CA ASP A 84 -10.22 -7.01 8.29
C ASP A 84 -8.75 -7.08 8.72
N LEU A 85 -7.93 -6.08 8.35
CA LEU A 85 -6.51 -6.01 8.71
C LEU A 85 -6.31 -5.39 10.10
N SER A 86 -5.24 -5.80 10.78
CA SER A 86 -4.83 -5.15 12.02
C SER A 86 -4.17 -3.80 11.76
N ASP A 87 -4.27 -2.86 12.70
CA ASP A 87 -3.69 -1.50 12.63
C ASP A 87 -2.19 -1.53 12.29
N VAL A 88 -1.46 -2.54 12.77
CA VAL A 88 -0.02 -2.70 12.48
C VAL A 88 0.21 -3.01 11.00
N ILE A 89 -0.60 -3.88 10.43
CA ILE A 89 -0.51 -4.21 9.00
C ILE A 89 -0.95 -3.02 8.16
N GLU A 90 -2.03 -2.34 8.54
CA GLU A 90 -2.47 -1.11 7.86
C GLU A 90 -1.38 -0.03 7.87
N SER A 91 -0.67 0.13 8.99
CA SER A 91 0.47 1.07 9.07
C SER A 91 1.58 0.71 8.11
N VAL A 92 1.98 -0.56 8.03
CA VAL A 92 3.02 -1.02 7.07
C VAL A 92 2.59 -0.78 5.63
N LEU A 93 1.32 -1.02 5.31
CA LEU A 93 0.77 -0.76 3.97
C LEU A 93 0.72 0.73 3.66
N GLY A 94 0.33 1.56 4.64
CA GLY A 94 0.36 3.01 4.55
C GLY A 94 1.76 3.55 4.27
N ASP A 95 2.78 3.03 4.95
CA ASP A 95 4.17 3.38 4.71
C ASP A 95 4.64 3.01 3.30
N CYS A 96 4.20 1.85 2.80
CA CYS A 96 4.51 1.43 1.42
C CYS A 96 3.85 2.31 0.37
N ALA A 97 2.67 2.87 0.67
CA ALA A 97 1.92 3.77 -0.20
C ALA A 97 2.25 5.25 0.01
N GLY A 98 3.13 5.58 0.97
CA GLY A 98 3.49 6.94 1.37
C GLY A 98 4.33 7.70 0.34
N PRO A 99 4.86 8.88 0.74
CA PRO A 99 5.58 9.79 -0.16
C PRO A 99 6.68 9.12 -0.98
N GLY A 100 6.69 9.41 -2.28
CA GLY A 100 7.65 8.86 -3.23
C GLY A 100 7.32 7.46 -3.75
N SER A 101 6.18 6.87 -3.37
CA SER A 101 5.65 5.66 -3.99
C SER A 101 4.95 5.98 -5.31
N TRP A 102 4.81 4.96 -6.18
CA TRP A 102 4.00 5.09 -7.40
C TRP A 102 2.54 5.46 -7.07
N PHE A 103 1.98 4.91 -6.01
CA PHE A 103 0.63 5.22 -5.57
C PHE A 103 0.49 6.71 -5.18
N ASP A 104 1.45 7.26 -4.44
CA ASP A 104 1.44 8.67 -4.08
C ASP A 104 1.55 9.57 -5.31
N ALA A 105 2.43 9.23 -6.26
CA ALA A 105 2.55 9.96 -7.53
C ALA A 105 1.24 9.91 -8.33
N MET A 106 0.60 8.74 -8.44
CA MET A 106 -0.68 8.60 -9.13
C MET A 106 -1.80 9.36 -8.41
N ARG A 107 -1.86 9.30 -7.07
CA ARG A 107 -2.82 10.06 -6.26
C ARG A 107 -2.69 11.56 -6.49
N GLN A 108 -1.46 12.07 -6.52
CA GLN A 108 -1.19 13.49 -6.80
C GLN A 108 -1.63 13.87 -8.21
N GLN A 109 -1.34 13.04 -9.20
CA GLN A 109 -1.74 13.27 -10.58
C GLN A 109 -3.27 13.28 -10.73
N VAL A 110 -3.97 12.31 -10.15
CA VAL A 110 -5.44 12.25 -10.16
C VAL A 110 -6.04 13.43 -9.39
N GLY A 111 -5.44 13.81 -8.25
CA GLY A 111 -5.87 14.97 -7.47
C GLY A 111 -5.71 16.28 -8.24
N SER A 112 -4.58 16.49 -8.93
CA SER A 112 -4.39 17.63 -9.82
C SER A 112 -5.41 17.65 -10.95
N TYR A 113 -5.60 16.51 -11.61
CA TYR A 113 -6.59 16.39 -12.67
C TYR A 113 -8.01 16.73 -12.19
N ALA A 114 -8.41 16.16 -11.05
CA ALA A 114 -9.73 16.42 -10.48
C ALA A 114 -9.89 17.89 -10.10
N ARG A 115 -8.87 18.53 -9.52
CA ARG A 115 -8.88 19.95 -9.19
C ARG A 115 -8.97 20.83 -10.43
N ASP A 116 -8.19 20.53 -11.46
CA ASP A 116 -8.16 21.31 -12.70
C ASP A 116 -9.49 21.25 -13.47
N HIS A 117 -10.21 20.13 -13.36
CA HIS A 117 -11.44 19.89 -14.12
C HIS A 117 -12.73 20.14 -13.32
N TYR A 118 -12.70 19.90 -12.00
CA TYR A 118 -13.90 19.89 -11.15
C TYR A 118 -13.79 20.77 -9.91
N GLY A 119 -12.65 21.43 -9.69
CA GLY A 119 -12.40 22.17 -8.45
C GLY A 119 -13.38 23.33 -8.24
N ALA A 120 -13.91 23.91 -9.31
CA ALA A 120 -14.93 24.96 -9.21
C ALA A 120 -16.27 24.47 -8.62
N ASP A 121 -16.50 23.18 -8.62
CA ASP A 121 -17.71 22.56 -8.09
C ASP A 121 -17.55 22.15 -6.61
N ASP A 122 -16.34 22.27 -6.04
CA ASP A 122 -16.10 21.99 -4.63
C ASP A 122 -16.72 23.08 -3.75
N PRO A 123 -17.70 22.75 -2.88
CA PRO A 123 -18.35 23.73 -2.01
C PRO A 123 -17.41 24.46 -1.06
N LEU A 124 -16.26 23.84 -0.72
CA LEU A 124 -15.27 24.40 0.21
C LEU A 124 -14.31 25.37 -0.47
N GLU A 125 -14.19 25.30 -1.79
CA GLU A 125 -13.22 26.09 -2.56
C GLU A 125 -13.91 27.07 -3.54
N ARG A 126 -15.22 27.25 -3.44
CA ARG A 126 -16.05 28.01 -4.39
C ARG A 126 -15.58 29.44 -4.67
N ASP A 127 -14.94 30.08 -3.67
CA ASP A 127 -14.49 31.46 -3.77
C ASP A 127 -13.04 31.61 -4.25
N ALA A 128 -12.31 30.50 -4.43
CA ALA A 128 -10.89 30.52 -4.74
C ALA A 128 -10.54 30.03 -6.15
N HIS A 129 -11.54 29.71 -6.99
CA HIS A 129 -11.31 28.90 -8.19
C HIS A 129 -11.26 29.65 -9.50
N PRO A 130 -10.35 29.22 -10.40
CA PRO A 130 -10.44 29.58 -11.81
C PRO A 130 -11.74 29.04 -12.41
N PRO A 131 -12.20 29.60 -13.54
CA PRO A 131 -13.42 29.15 -14.20
C PRO A 131 -13.38 27.63 -14.49
N PRO A 132 -14.54 26.97 -14.51
CA PRO A 132 -14.65 25.52 -14.65
C PRO A 132 -13.82 24.98 -15.81
N GLY A 133 -13.17 23.85 -15.58
CA GLY A 133 -12.37 23.14 -16.60
C GLY A 133 -13.18 22.80 -17.85
N SER A 134 -12.50 22.42 -18.89
CA SER A 134 -13.11 22.13 -20.20
C SER A 134 -14.19 21.06 -20.14
N ALA A 135 -14.06 20.05 -19.28
CA ALA A 135 -15.03 18.97 -19.12
C ALA A 135 -16.37 19.47 -18.55
N VAL A 136 -16.33 20.34 -17.54
CA VAL A 136 -17.55 20.92 -16.94
C VAL A 136 -18.25 21.81 -17.94
N ARG A 137 -17.53 22.67 -18.69
CA ARG A 137 -18.11 23.50 -19.73
C ARG A 137 -18.80 22.72 -20.85
N VAL A 138 -18.20 21.58 -21.23
CA VAL A 138 -18.82 20.69 -22.23
C VAL A 138 -20.09 20.07 -21.70
N LEU A 139 -20.09 19.62 -20.43
CA LEU A 139 -21.27 19.07 -19.78
C LEU A 139 -22.40 20.12 -19.65
N ASP A 140 -22.06 21.32 -19.17
CA ASP A 140 -23.05 22.44 -19.07
C ASP A 140 -23.65 22.80 -20.42
N ALA A 141 -22.82 22.87 -21.46
CA ALA A 141 -23.27 23.12 -22.81
C ALA A 141 -24.19 22.00 -23.32
N ALA A 142 -23.89 20.76 -23.04
CA ALA A 142 -24.70 19.59 -23.40
C ALA A 142 -26.06 19.62 -22.66
N LEU A 143 -26.04 19.88 -21.35
CA LEU A 143 -27.28 20.00 -20.53
C LEU A 143 -28.17 21.16 -21.01
N ALA A 144 -27.59 22.32 -21.29
CA ALA A 144 -28.32 23.46 -21.83
C ALA A 144 -28.98 23.15 -23.19
N THR A 145 -28.31 22.32 -24.01
CA THR A 145 -28.87 21.90 -25.32
C THR A 145 -30.01 20.90 -25.16
N LEU A 146 -30.03 20.11 -24.11
CA LEU A 146 -31.07 19.14 -23.82
C LEU A 146 -32.28 19.75 -23.10
N GLY A 147 -32.21 21.02 -22.71
CA GLY A 147 -33.33 21.72 -22.06
C GLY A 147 -33.59 21.28 -20.62
N ALA A 148 -32.56 20.78 -19.93
CA ALA A 148 -32.61 20.34 -18.54
C ALA A 148 -32.33 21.51 -17.58
#